data_6052481f5977443c9e245cf181674f80
#
_entry.id   6052481f5977443c9e245cf181674f80
#
_cell.length_a   1.000
_cell.length_b   1.000
_cell.length_c   1.000
_cell.angle_alpha   90.00
_cell.angle_beta   90.00
_cell.angle_gamma   90.00
#
_symmetry.space_group_name_H-M   'P 1'
#
loop_
_entity.id
_entity.type
_entity.pdbx_description
1 polymer ?
#
loop_
_entity_poly.entity_id
_entity_poly.type
_entity_poly.pdbx_seq_one_letter_code
_entity_poly.pdbx_strand_id
1 'polypeptide(L)'
;VMGDVTIRTRLSAGHTPGCTSFFVDMPDENGKMITWAMHGGVGLNTMNTEYLNRVHLPLSLQQDFLRGCEEMKKEHVDICTPSHPSHSNMLEIAPEDHMDYRPFIDETKWPAFLDERAESLRKSIEIGKDG
;
A
#
# COMPACT_ATOMS: atom_id res chain seq x y z
N VAL A 1 13.79 12.30 10.05
CA VAL A 1 13.90 13.55 9.28
C VAL A 1 15.29 13.67 8.71
N MET A 2 15.37 13.95 7.42
CA MET A 2 16.64 14.18 6.72
C MET A 2 16.52 15.52 5.97
N GLY A 3 17.07 16.59 6.54
CA GLY A 3 16.86 17.94 5.99
C GLY A 3 15.37 18.31 6.01
N ASP A 4 14.82 18.59 4.86
CA ASP A 4 13.41 18.92 4.65
C ASP A 4 12.54 17.69 4.24
N VAL A 5 13.12 16.49 4.27
CA VAL A 5 12.42 15.23 4.03
C VAL A 5 12.03 14.56 5.35
N THR A 6 10.77 14.21 5.49
CA THR A 6 10.26 13.47 6.64
C THR A 6 9.75 12.11 6.19
N ILE A 7 10.22 11.03 6.81
CA ILE A 7 9.70 9.68 6.59
C ILE A 7 8.88 9.31 7.81
N ARG A 8 7.59 9.07 7.58
CA ARG A 8 6.65 8.55 8.57
C ARG A 8 6.45 7.06 8.31
N THR A 9 6.41 6.27 9.35
CA THR A 9 6.18 4.82 9.24
C THR A 9 4.91 4.45 9.98
N ARG A 10 4.25 3.41 9.47
CA ARG A 10 3.06 2.86 10.10
C ARG A 10 3.07 1.34 9.99
N LEU A 11 2.85 0.66 11.11
CA LEU A 11 2.60 -0.78 11.10
C LEU A 11 1.31 -1.06 10.31
N SER A 12 1.43 -1.88 9.29
CA SER A 12 0.33 -2.28 8.39
C SER A 12 0.29 -3.80 8.27
N ALA A 13 0.07 -4.46 9.39
CA ALA A 13 0.03 -5.91 9.50
C ALA A 13 -0.99 -6.53 8.54
N GLY A 14 -0.69 -7.72 8.04
CA GLY A 14 -1.53 -8.49 7.13
C GLY A 14 -0.70 -9.45 6.32
N HIS A 15 -0.08 -9.01 5.26
CA HIS A 15 0.82 -9.84 4.43
C HIS A 15 1.89 -10.55 5.27
N THR A 16 2.45 -9.84 6.24
CA THR A 16 3.14 -10.39 7.41
C THR A 16 2.74 -9.58 8.65
N PRO A 17 2.93 -10.14 9.87
CA PRO A 17 2.62 -9.40 11.10
C PRO A 17 3.41 -8.09 11.25
N GLY A 18 4.60 -8.04 10.67
CA GLY A 18 5.52 -6.89 10.80
C GLY A 18 5.54 -5.96 9.59
N CYS A 19 4.64 -6.09 8.63
CA CYS A 19 4.60 -5.19 7.48
C CYS A 19 4.48 -3.73 7.93
N THR A 20 5.33 -2.89 7.37
CA THR A 20 5.38 -1.46 7.67
C THR A 20 5.23 -0.65 6.39
N SER A 21 4.27 0.26 6.38
CA SER A 21 4.06 1.20 5.29
C SER A 21 4.84 2.49 5.54
N PHE A 22 5.22 3.16 4.46
CA PHE A 22 6.03 4.37 4.49
C PHE A 22 5.30 5.51 3.81
N PHE A 23 5.39 6.69 4.43
CA PHE A 23 4.92 7.95 3.87
C PHE A 23 6.11 8.91 3.87
N VAL A 24 6.49 9.40 2.70
CA VAL A 24 7.62 10.30 2.54
C VAL A 24 7.10 11.67 2.15
N ASP A 25 7.25 12.63 3.04
CA ASP A 25 6.88 14.02 2.82
C ASP A 25 8.13 14.80 2.42
N MET A 26 8.08 15.43 1.25
CA MET A 26 9.21 16.19 0.70
C MET A 26 8.70 17.37 -0.12
N PRO A 27 9.44 18.51 -0.14
CA PRO A 27 9.08 19.62 -1.00
C PRO A 27 9.44 19.33 -2.46
N ASP A 28 8.62 19.83 -3.38
CA ASP A 28 8.97 19.89 -4.79
C ASP A 28 9.93 21.08 -5.05
N GLU A 29 10.28 21.30 -6.32
CA GLU A 29 11.16 22.41 -6.73
C GLU A 29 10.59 23.81 -6.43
N ASN A 30 9.28 23.92 -6.17
CA ASN A 30 8.60 25.16 -5.80
C ASN A 30 8.32 25.29 -4.30
N GLY A 31 8.79 24.32 -3.50
CA GLY A 31 8.57 24.29 -2.05
C GLY A 31 7.21 23.72 -1.63
N LYS A 32 6.39 23.22 -2.57
CA LYS A 32 5.13 22.56 -2.26
C LYS A 32 5.39 21.15 -1.73
N MET A 33 4.81 20.82 -0.58
CA MET A 33 4.94 19.47 -0.02
C MET A 33 4.23 18.42 -0.87
N ILE A 34 4.97 17.36 -1.18
CA ILE A 34 4.47 16.17 -1.87
C ILE A 34 4.63 14.97 -0.93
N THR A 35 3.62 14.14 -0.86
CA THR A 35 3.64 12.90 -0.08
C THR A 35 3.66 11.68 -1.01
N TRP A 36 4.68 10.86 -0.85
CA TRP A 36 4.78 9.53 -1.45
C TRP A 36 4.37 8.50 -0.43
N ALA A 37 3.68 7.46 -0.86
CA ALA A 37 3.36 6.35 0.02
C ALA A 37 3.62 5.01 -0.63
N MET A 38 4.08 4.06 0.18
CA MET A 38 4.23 2.66 -0.19
C MET A 38 3.64 1.79 0.91
N HIS A 39 2.67 0.94 0.57
CA HIS A 39 2.19 -0.09 1.49
C HIS A 39 3.26 -1.15 1.68
N GLY A 40 3.48 -1.58 2.91
CA GLY A 40 4.54 -2.53 3.25
C GLY A 40 4.38 -3.92 2.68
N GLY A 41 3.16 -4.34 2.36
CA GLY A 41 2.88 -5.62 1.73
C GLY A 41 1.40 -5.83 1.49
N VAL A 42 1.03 -6.14 0.24
CA VAL A 42 -0.36 -6.29 -0.22
C VAL A 42 -0.63 -7.62 -0.90
N GLY A 43 0.35 -8.53 -0.92
CA GLY A 43 0.17 -9.87 -1.48
C GLY A 43 -0.83 -10.68 -0.66
N LEU A 44 -1.81 -11.28 -1.32
CA LEU A 44 -2.90 -12.00 -0.66
C LEU A 44 -2.55 -13.45 -0.31
N ASN A 45 -1.50 -13.98 -0.90
CA ASN A 45 -1.10 -15.38 -0.76
C ASN A 45 -0.76 -15.79 0.68
N THR A 46 -0.38 -14.85 1.53
CA THR A 46 -0.05 -15.08 2.94
C THR A 46 -1.15 -14.64 3.90
N MET A 47 -2.29 -14.20 3.37
CA MET A 47 -3.45 -13.76 4.16
C MET A 47 -4.68 -14.65 4.00
N ASN A 48 -4.62 -15.67 3.14
CA ASN A 48 -5.74 -16.62 3.04
C ASN A 48 -5.81 -17.54 4.28
N THR A 49 -6.99 -18.00 4.56
CA THR A 49 -7.27 -18.79 5.78
C THR A 49 -6.44 -20.08 5.87
N GLU A 50 -6.27 -20.77 4.74
CA GLU A 50 -5.48 -22.01 4.69
C GLU A 50 -4.01 -21.76 5.05
N TYR A 51 -3.41 -20.72 4.45
CA TYR A 51 -2.02 -20.36 4.73
C TYR A 51 -1.84 -19.99 6.21
N LEU A 52 -2.70 -19.12 6.75
CA LEU A 52 -2.59 -18.65 8.13
C LEU A 52 -2.70 -19.83 9.12
N ASN A 53 -3.62 -20.74 8.89
CA ASN A 53 -3.76 -21.95 9.71
C ASN A 53 -2.52 -22.84 9.63
N ARG A 54 -1.97 -23.03 8.43
CA ARG A 54 -0.78 -23.86 8.20
C ARG A 54 0.45 -23.35 8.92
N VAL A 55 0.63 -22.03 8.97
CA VAL A 55 1.81 -21.40 9.59
C VAL A 55 1.55 -20.94 11.03
N HIS A 56 0.39 -21.28 11.59
CA HIS A 56 -0.03 -20.96 12.96
C HIS A 56 -0.05 -19.44 13.25
N LEU A 57 -0.44 -18.63 12.25
CA LEU A 57 -0.69 -17.21 12.43
C LEU A 57 -2.18 -16.95 12.66
N PRO A 58 -2.53 -15.89 13.42
CA PRO A 58 -3.92 -15.61 13.75
C PRO A 58 -4.70 -15.12 12.52
N LEU A 59 -5.95 -15.57 12.39
CA LEU A 59 -6.85 -15.08 11.33
C LEU A 59 -7.18 -13.60 11.48
N SER A 60 -6.96 -13.02 12.65
CA SER A 60 -7.12 -11.57 12.88
C SER A 60 -6.22 -10.72 11.98
N LEU A 61 -5.14 -11.28 11.41
CA LEU A 61 -4.31 -10.57 10.42
C LEU A 61 -5.11 -10.13 9.19
N GLN A 62 -6.12 -10.88 8.79
CA GLN A 62 -7.01 -10.48 7.70
C GLN A 62 -7.75 -9.19 8.04
N GLN A 63 -8.30 -9.11 9.25
CA GLN A 63 -9.01 -7.91 9.72
C GLN A 63 -8.05 -6.74 9.99
N ASP A 64 -6.85 -7.01 10.46
CA ASP A 64 -5.81 -6.00 10.66
C ASP A 64 -5.44 -5.33 9.32
N PHE A 65 -5.29 -6.12 8.26
CA PHE A 65 -5.04 -5.60 6.91
C PHE A 65 -6.18 -4.71 6.42
N LEU A 66 -7.42 -5.19 6.54
CA LEU A 66 -8.60 -4.44 6.09
C LEU A 66 -8.74 -3.12 6.85
N ARG A 67 -8.57 -3.14 8.17
CA ARG A 67 -8.60 -1.95 9.01
C ARG A 67 -7.47 -0.98 8.64
N GLY A 68 -6.27 -1.50 8.41
CA GLY A 68 -5.13 -0.70 7.98
C GLY A 68 -5.37 0.02 6.66
N CYS A 69 -5.97 -0.66 5.68
CA CYS A 69 -6.37 -0.04 4.41
C CYS A 69 -7.36 1.11 4.63
N GLU A 70 -8.41 0.90 5.44
CA GLU A 70 -9.41 1.94 5.74
C GLU A 70 -8.81 3.15 6.45
N GLU A 71 -7.89 2.94 7.38
CA GLU A 71 -7.25 4.03 8.10
C GLU A 71 -6.23 4.77 7.23
N MET A 72 -5.40 4.07 6.46
CA MET A 72 -4.39 4.70 5.60
C MET A 72 -5.01 5.41 4.40
N LYS A 73 -6.20 5.02 3.98
CA LYS A 73 -6.95 5.69 2.92
C LYS A 73 -7.28 7.15 3.26
N LYS A 74 -7.30 7.51 4.55
CA LYS A 74 -7.53 8.87 5.01
C LYS A 74 -6.32 9.80 4.83
N GLU A 75 -5.13 9.24 4.60
CA GLU A 75 -3.93 10.02 4.33
C GLU A 75 -3.99 10.62 2.92
N HIS A 76 -3.63 11.90 2.80
CA HIS A 76 -3.41 12.51 1.50
C HIS A 76 -2.08 12.00 0.92
N VAL A 77 -2.12 11.43 -0.26
CA VAL A 77 -0.95 10.89 -0.96
C VAL A 77 -0.97 11.34 -2.41
N ASP A 78 0.09 12.00 -2.82
CA ASP A 78 0.27 12.49 -4.20
C ASP A 78 0.80 11.41 -5.12
N ILE A 79 1.69 10.55 -4.63
CA ILE A 79 2.31 9.47 -5.41
C ILE A 79 2.18 8.15 -4.67
N CYS A 80 1.44 7.22 -5.27
CA CYS A 80 1.30 5.86 -4.79
C CYS A 80 2.35 4.97 -5.47
N THR A 81 3.29 4.43 -4.69
CA THR A 81 4.30 3.50 -5.19
C THR A 81 4.05 2.12 -4.58
N PRO A 82 3.50 1.17 -5.34
CA PRO A 82 3.34 -0.20 -4.84
C PRO A 82 4.70 -0.89 -4.74
N SER A 83 4.79 -1.88 -3.84
CA SER A 83 6.01 -2.68 -3.69
C SER A 83 6.31 -3.56 -4.90
N HIS A 84 5.30 -3.84 -5.73
CA HIS A 84 5.45 -4.53 -7.01
C HIS A 84 4.86 -3.70 -8.15
N PRO A 85 5.61 -3.43 -9.23
CA PRO A 85 5.12 -2.64 -10.36
C PRO A 85 3.83 -3.19 -10.99
N SER A 86 3.62 -4.51 -10.92
CA SER A 86 2.42 -5.17 -11.43
C SER A 86 1.13 -4.81 -10.68
N HIS A 87 1.24 -4.16 -9.52
CA HIS A 87 0.08 -3.70 -8.76
C HIS A 87 -0.40 -2.30 -9.17
N SER A 88 0.21 -1.72 -10.19
CA SER A 88 -0.15 -0.41 -10.73
C SER A 88 0.26 -0.31 -12.20
N ASN A 89 -0.05 0.82 -12.83
CA ASN A 89 0.37 1.11 -14.20
C ASN A 89 1.67 1.95 -14.26
N MET A 90 2.51 1.91 -13.23
CA MET A 90 3.71 2.76 -13.15
C MET A 90 4.65 2.57 -14.34
N LEU A 91 4.84 1.33 -14.79
CA LEU A 91 5.72 1.06 -15.95
C LEU A 91 5.15 1.58 -17.26
N GLU A 92 3.82 1.61 -17.37
CA GLU A 92 3.14 2.11 -18.57
C GLU A 92 3.22 3.64 -18.71
N ILE A 93 3.18 4.35 -17.57
CA ILE A 93 3.21 5.81 -17.53
C ILE A 93 4.59 6.39 -17.26
N ALA A 94 5.62 5.54 -17.11
CA ALA A 94 6.97 5.98 -16.82
C ALA A 94 7.50 6.85 -17.99
N PRO A 95 8.00 8.07 -17.70
CA PRO A 95 8.52 8.96 -18.73
C PRO A 95 9.90 8.48 -19.22
N GLU A 96 10.33 8.96 -20.40
CA GLU A 96 11.68 8.70 -20.90
C GLU A 96 12.76 9.33 -20.00
N ASP A 97 12.47 10.51 -19.45
CA ASP A 97 13.31 11.10 -18.41
C ASP A 97 13.04 10.46 -17.06
N HIS A 98 13.92 9.56 -16.65
CA HIS A 98 13.82 8.82 -15.39
C HIS A 98 13.91 9.71 -14.14
N MET A 99 14.31 10.97 -14.29
CA MET A 99 14.34 11.94 -13.19
C MET A 99 13.03 12.72 -13.04
N ASP A 100 12.12 12.60 -13.98
CA ASP A 100 10.82 13.28 -13.94
C ASP A 100 9.78 12.43 -13.20
N TYR A 101 9.43 12.81 -11.97
CA TYR A 101 8.43 12.13 -11.15
C TYR A 101 7.00 12.63 -11.41
N ARG A 102 6.82 13.77 -12.08
CA ARG A 102 5.51 14.45 -12.22
C ARG A 102 4.42 13.57 -12.86
N PRO A 103 4.70 12.69 -13.83
CA PRO A 103 3.68 11.79 -14.39
C PRO A 103 3.05 10.84 -13.37
N PHE A 104 3.71 10.61 -12.23
CA PHE A 104 3.21 9.73 -11.16
C PHE A 104 2.32 10.45 -10.15
N ILE A 105 2.19 11.77 -10.22
CA ILE A 105 1.35 12.54 -9.31
C ILE A 105 -0.11 12.32 -9.67
N ASP A 106 -0.84 11.61 -8.81
CA ASP A 106 -2.27 11.36 -8.93
C ASP A 106 -2.83 10.98 -7.55
N GLU A 107 -3.47 11.93 -6.89
CA GLU A 107 -4.01 11.76 -5.53
C GLU A 107 -5.16 10.74 -5.44
N THR A 108 -5.73 10.34 -6.57
CA THR A 108 -6.81 9.33 -6.60
C THR A 108 -6.30 7.91 -6.52
N LYS A 109 -5.02 7.67 -6.80
CA LYS A 109 -4.45 6.32 -6.88
C LYS A 109 -4.30 5.63 -5.54
N TRP A 110 -3.89 6.34 -4.51
CA TRP A 110 -3.68 5.73 -3.19
C TRP A 110 -4.97 5.12 -2.62
N PRO A 111 -6.08 5.87 -2.49
CA PRO A 111 -7.32 5.29 -1.99
C PRO A 111 -7.86 4.18 -2.90
N ALA A 112 -7.78 4.34 -4.22
CA ALA A 112 -8.23 3.32 -5.17
C ALA A 112 -7.41 2.02 -5.06
N PHE A 113 -6.10 2.12 -4.89
CA PHE A 113 -5.21 0.98 -4.67
C PHE A 113 -5.56 0.23 -3.38
N LEU A 114 -5.77 0.95 -2.28
CA LEU A 114 -6.13 0.33 -1.00
C LEU A 114 -7.52 -0.33 -1.06
N ASP A 115 -8.49 0.31 -1.69
CA ASP A 115 -9.84 -0.25 -1.87
C ASP A 115 -9.79 -1.54 -2.70
N GLU A 116 -9.03 -1.56 -3.78
CA GLU A 116 -8.88 -2.73 -4.64
C GLU A 116 -8.23 -3.90 -3.88
N ARG A 117 -7.19 -3.63 -3.11
CA ARG A 117 -6.51 -4.66 -2.31
C ARG A 117 -7.41 -5.19 -1.20
N ALA A 118 -8.14 -4.33 -0.51
CA ALA A 118 -9.09 -4.72 0.52
C ALA A 118 -10.23 -5.59 -0.04
N GLU A 119 -10.79 -5.18 -1.18
CA GLU A 119 -11.86 -5.94 -1.84
C GLU A 119 -11.38 -7.30 -2.33
N SER A 120 -10.18 -7.37 -2.89
CA SER A 120 -9.57 -8.63 -3.32
C SER A 120 -9.38 -9.59 -2.15
N LEU A 121 -8.96 -9.08 -0.97
CA LEU A 121 -8.86 -9.91 0.23
C LEU A 121 -10.23 -10.39 0.70
N ARG A 122 -11.25 -9.53 0.74
CA ARG A 122 -12.62 -9.93 1.13
C ARG A 122 -13.13 -11.07 0.26
N LYS A 123 -12.96 -10.97 -1.05
CA LYS A 123 -13.32 -12.04 -2.00
C LYS A 123 -12.57 -13.34 -1.73
N SER A 124 -11.28 -13.25 -1.46
CA SER A 124 -10.45 -14.42 -1.11
C SER A 124 -10.93 -15.12 0.16
N ILE A 125 -11.34 -14.35 1.17
CA ILE A 125 -11.89 -14.89 2.41
C ILE A 125 -13.24 -15.59 2.17
N GLU A 126 -14.13 -15.01 1.36
CA GLU A 126 -15.43 -15.58 1.04
C GLU A 126 -15.29 -16.91 0.29
N ILE A 127 -14.43 -16.96 -0.74
CA ILE A 127 -14.15 -18.20 -1.48
C ILE A 127 -13.64 -19.30 -0.54
N GLY A 128 -12.78 -18.95 0.42
CA GLY A 128 -12.24 -19.90 1.40
C GLY A 128 -13.28 -20.44 2.38
N LYS A 129 -14.43 -19.76 2.56
CA LYS A 129 -15.52 -20.24 3.42
C LYS A 129 -16.43 -21.25 2.70
N ASP A 130 -16.52 -21.16 1.38
CA ASP A 130 -17.38 -22.01 0.55
C ASP A 130 -16.67 -23.30 0.11
N GLY A 131 -15.38 -23.38 0.38
CA GLY A 131 -14.53 -24.55 0.13
C GLY A 131 -14.10 -25.27 1.39
#